data_6752988ceecefdfe44c9812a0250353a
#
_entry.id   6752988ceecefdfe44c9812a0250353a
#
_cell.length_a   1.000
_cell.length_b   1.000
_cell.length_c   1.000
_cell.angle_alpha   90.00
_cell.angle_beta   90.00
_cell.angle_gamma   90.00
#
_symmetry.space_group_name_H-M   'P 1'
#
loop_
_entity.id
_entity.type
_entity.pdbx_description
1 polymer ?
#
loop_
_entity_poly.entity_id
_entity_poly.type
_entity_poly.pdbx_seq_one_letter_code
_entity_poly.pdbx_strand_id
1 'polypeptide(L)'
;MLLSKDEFGKTEGRLYRYFENISKISMLEKEIEELDKRYDNVDNILKNSSFDFDISLGSPGFEERVQTSCSGESAIEKQILNQAERLIKEQKLIRKKQFKNKIQINELERNNIKLRVAIAMLEEDEKKLIYFKYHKKLTIEAIAEEINLSIRTTYRLRKQIIEKIMKLV
;
A
#
# COMPACT_ATOMS: atom_id res chain seq x y z
N MET A 1 10.95 -12.38 -38.54
CA MET A 1 11.94 -12.53 -37.44
C MET A 1 11.31 -13.47 -36.43
N LEU A 2 11.83 -14.70 -36.29
CA LEU A 2 11.32 -15.68 -35.34
C LEU A 2 11.71 -15.19 -33.93
N LEU A 3 10.74 -14.83 -33.14
CA LEU A 3 10.93 -14.46 -31.74
C LEU A 3 11.57 -15.60 -30.97
N SER A 4 12.65 -15.30 -30.25
CA SER A 4 13.24 -16.24 -29.32
C SER A 4 12.19 -16.58 -28.24
N LYS A 5 12.01 -17.88 -27.96
CA LYS A 5 11.09 -18.37 -26.91
C LYS A 5 11.40 -17.75 -25.56
N ASP A 6 12.66 -17.39 -25.36
CA ASP A 6 13.18 -16.72 -24.16
C ASP A 6 12.69 -15.26 -24.02
N GLU A 7 12.64 -14.50 -25.10
CA GLU A 7 12.19 -13.10 -25.07
C GLU A 7 10.69 -13.00 -24.80
N PHE A 8 9.92 -13.93 -25.38
CA PHE A 8 8.49 -14.04 -25.09
C PHE A 8 8.24 -14.30 -23.60
N GLY A 9 8.90 -15.29 -23.01
CA GLY A 9 8.77 -15.60 -21.59
C GLY A 9 9.21 -14.46 -20.66
N LYS A 10 10.30 -13.73 -21.03
CA LYS A 10 10.75 -12.55 -20.29
C LYS A 10 9.72 -11.43 -20.30
N THR A 11 9.08 -11.19 -21.43
CA THR A 11 8.04 -10.15 -21.57
C THR A 11 6.78 -10.51 -20.79
N GLU A 12 6.36 -11.78 -20.83
CA GLU A 12 5.26 -12.24 -19.97
C GLU A 12 5.58 -12.08 -18.49
N GLY A 13 6.78 -12.44 -18.06
CA GLY A 13 7.23 -12.23 -16.69
C GLY A 13 7.23 -10.76 -16.26
N ARG A 14 7.52 -9.82 -17.20
CA ARG A 14 7.40 -8.39 -16.97
C ARG A 14 5.94 -7.94 -16.82
N LEU A 15 5.01 -8.51 -17.62
CA LEU A 15 3.59 -8.22 -17.52
C LEU A 15 2.99 -8.69 -16.19
N TYR A 16 3.33 -9.90 -15.74
CA TYR A 16 2.91 -10.38 -14.43
C TYR A 16 3.39 -9.45 -13.31
N ARG A 17 4.68 -9.08 -13.32
CA ARG A 17 5.24 -8.13 -12.34
C ARG A 17 4.59 -6.76 -12.39
N TYR A 18 4.24 -6.28 -13.59
CA TYR A 18 3.53 -5.01 -13.77
C TYR A 18 2.20 -5.00 -12.99
N PHE A 19 1.37 -6.02 -13.15
CA PHE A 19 0.09 -6.10 -12.46
C PHE A 19 0.23 -6.39 -10.96
N GLU A 20 1.23 -7.17 -10.58
CA GLU A 20 1.58 -7.36 -9.16
C GLU A 20 2.01 -6.03 -8.51
N ASN A 21 2.81 -5.23 -9.21
CA ASN A 21 3.18 -3.90 -8.74
C ASN A 21 1.98 -2.97 -8.61
N ILE A 22 1.03 -2.97 -9.56
CA ILE A 22 -0.21 -2.19 -9.46
C ILE A 22 -1.01 -2.60 -8.21
N SER A 23 -1.19 -3.88 -7.99
CA SER A 23 -1.89 -4.38 -6.80
C SER A 23 -1.16 -3.96 -5.50
N LYS A 24 0.16 -4.00 -5.50
CA LYS A 24 0.98 -3.58 -4.36
C LYS A 24 0.91 -2.07 -4.11
N ILE A 25 0.89 -1.25 -5.16
CA ILE A 25 0.67 0.19 -5.07
C ILE A 25 -0.68 0.47 -4.39
N SER A 26 -1.75 -0.16 -4.88
CA SER A 26 -3.08 0.01 -4.30
C SER A 26 -3.16 -0.41 -2.82
N MET A 27 -2.43 -1.45 -2.42
CA MET A 27 -2.33 -1.83 -1.01
C MET A 27 -1.59 -0.78 -0.17
N LEU A 28 -0.48 -0.26 -0.68
CA LEU A 28 0.30 0.77 0.01
C LEU A 28 -0.46 2.10 0.13
N GLU A 29 -1.24 2.47 -0.89
CA GLU A 29 -2.11 3.64 -0.86
C GLU A 29 -3.18 3.53 0.24
N LYS A 30 -3.84 2.37 0.34
CA LYS A 30 -4.80 2.11 1.42
C LYS A 30 -4.14 2.12 2.80
N GLU A 31 -2.93 1.58 2.92
CA GLU A 31 -2.18 1.63 4.17
C GLU A 31 -1.82 3.07 4.57
N ILE A 32 -1.48 3.93 3.61
CA ILE A 32 -1.25 5.35 3.87
C ILE A 32 -2.53 6.02 4.36
N GLU A 33 -3.68 5.75 3.73
CA GLU A 33 -4.97 6.29 4.13
C GLU A 33 -5.34 5.91 5.58
N GLU A 34 -5.13 4.64 5.96
CA GLU A 34 -5.34 4.19 7.34
C GLU A 34 -4.38 4.85 8.33
N LEU A 35 -3.13 5.04 7.93
CA LEU A 35 -2.14 5.76 8.74
C LEU A 35 -2.49 7.25 8.89
N ASP A 36 -3.07 7.89 7.86
CA ASP A 36 -3.55 9.27 7.96
C ASP A 36 -4.69 9.38 8.98
N LYS A 37 -5.69 8.50 8.92
CA LYS A 37 -6.78 8.47 9.93
C LYS A 37 -6.24 8.29 11.35
N ARG A 38 -5.25 7.40 11.52
CA ARG A 38 -4.62 7.18 12.82
C ARG A 38 -3.83 8.40 13.29
N TYR A 39 -3.12 9.07 12.38
CA TYR A 39 -2.41 10.30 12.68
C TYR A 39 -3.36 11.39 13.17
N ASP A 40 -4.47 11.60 12.47
CA ASP A 40 -5.47 12.61 12.80
C ASP A 40 -6.13 12.33 14.16
N ASN A 41 -6.37 11.04 14.48
CA ASN A 41 -6.88 10.66 15.80
C ASN A 41 -5.89 11.00 16.91
N VAL A 42 -4.62 10.65 16.76
CA VAL A 42 -3.57 10.99 17.74
C VAL A 42 -3.41 12.51 17.88
N ASP A 43 -3.47 13.24 16.76
CA ASP A 43 -3.38 14.70 16.73
C ASP A 43 -4.55 15.36 17.47
N ASN A 44 -5.76 14.84 17.28
CA ASN A 44 -6.97 15.28 18.00
C ASN A 44 -6.88 15.04 19.51
N ILE A 45 -6.36 13.88 19.93
CA ILE A 45 -6.15 13.58 21.36
C ILE A 45 -5.16 14.59 21.96
N LEU A 46 -4.06 14.88 21.27
CA LEU A 46 -3.05 15.84 21.72
C LEU A 46 -3.60 17.27 21.79
N LYS A 47 -4.40 17.71 20.80
CA LYS A 47 -4.97 19.06 20.75
C LYS A 47 -6.08 19.28 21.78
N ASN A 48 -6.92 18.27 21.98
CA ASN A 48 -8.07 18.39 22.87
C ASN A 48 -7.74 18.02 24.31
N SER A 49 -6.48 17.65 24.61
CA SER A 49 -6.03 17.18 25.92
C SER A 49 -6.95 16.10 26.52
N SER A 50 -7.60 15.30 25.65
CA SER A 50 -8.49 14.22 26.07
C SER A 50 -7.65 12.98 26.42
N PHE A 51 -6.92 13.07 27.54
CA PHE A 51 -6.18 11.94 28.06
C PHE A 51 -7.11 11.12 28.94
N ASP A 52 -7.32 9.84 28.61
CA ASP A 52 -7.98 8.89 29.50
C ASP A 52 -7.03 8.56 30.65
N PHE A 53 -7.36 9.09 31.81
CA PHE A 53 -6.67 8.73 33.04
C PHE A 53 -7.41 7.57 33.70
N ASP A 54 -6.78 6.40 33.74
CA ASP A 54 -7.11 5.41 34.75
C ASP A 54 -6.67 5.96 36.13
N ILE A 55 -7.50 6.84 36.65
CA ILE A 55 -7.38 7.22 38.05
C ILE A 55 -7.89 6.04 38.88
N SER A 56 -7.07 4.99 38.97
CA SER A 56 -7.17 4.05 40.06
C SER A 56 -6.83 4.82 41.35
N LEU A 57 -7.83 5.53 41.84
CA LEU A 57 -7.82 6.07 43.17
C LEU A 57 -7.87 4.87 44.13
N GLY A 58 -6.70 4.27 44.36
CA GLY A 58 -6.50 3.44 45.53
C GLY A 58 -6.93 4.28 46.73
N SER A 59 -7.99 3.84 47.41
CA SER A 59 -8.49 4.48 48.62
C SER A 59 -7.30 4.74 49.55
N PRO A 60 -6.95 6.00 49.84
CA PRO A 60 -5.87 6.25 50.78
C PRO A 60 -6.35 5.76 52.13
N GLY A 61 -5.70 4.69 52.60
CA GLY A 61 -5.79 4.39 54.01
C GLY A 61 -5.36 5.65 54.78
N PHE A 62 -6.19 6.09 55.71
CA PHE A 62 -5.91 7.22 56.59
C PHE A 62 -4.68 6.89 57.46
N GLU A 63 -3.50 7.12 56.88
CA GLU A 63 -2.26 7.30 57.63
C GLU A 63 -1.63 8.60 57.16
N GLU A 64 -1.71 9.56 58.06
CA GLU A 64 -1.15 10.90 57.97
C GLU A 64 0.37 10.82 57.85
N ARG A 65 0.87 10.64 56.62
CA ARG A 65 2.27 10.90 56.26
C ARG A 65 2.30 12.02 55.24
N VAL A 66 2.55 13.21 55.74
CA VAL A 66 3.00 14.34 54.92
C VAL A 66 4.36 13.99 54.35
N GLN A 67 4.37 13.31 53.21
CA GLN A 67 5.56 13.23 52.39
C GLN A 67 5.63 14.50 51.53
N THR A 68 6.38 15.48 51.99
CA THR A 68 6.90 16.58 51.19
C THR A 68 7.84 15.97 50.13
N SER A 69 7.31 15.65 48.96
CA SER A 69 8.15 15.34 47.81
C SER A 69 8.83 16.62 47.33
N CYS A 70 10.15 16.67 47.37
CA CYS A 70 10.98 17.78 46.89
C CYS A 70 10.95 18.07 45.40
N SER A 71 10.14 17.39 44.62
CA SER A 71 9.89 17.71 43.22
C SER A 71 8.43 18.17 43.09
N GLY A 72 8.25 19.47 42.81
CA GLY A 72 6.93 20.12 42.73
C GLY A 72 6.03 19.68 41.59
N GLU A 73 6.29 18.53 40.97
CA GLU A 73 5.47 17.94 39.92
C GLU A 73 4.48 16.94 40.52
N SER A 74 3.19 17.19 40.27
CA SER A 74 2.13 16.27 40.64
C SER A 74 2.28 14.92 39.91
N ALA A 75 1.94 13.80 40.56
CA ALA A 75 1.93 12.48 39.92
C ALA A 75 1.06 12.46 38.64
N ILE A 76 0.00 13.27 38.63
CA ILE A 76 -0.89 13.45 37.44
C ILE A 76 -0.14 14.16 36.32
N GLU A 77 0.63 15.22 36.61
CA GLU A 77 1.41 15.93 35.59
C GLU A 77 2.44 15.00 34.91
N LYS A 78 3.11 14.13 35.67
CA LYS A 78 4.02 13.11 35.10
C LYS A 78 3.31 12.13 34.21
N GLN A 79 2.10 11.70 34.56
CA GLN A 79 1.30 10.81 33.70
C GLN A 79 0.90 11.49 32.40
N ILE A 80 0.45 12.75 32.45
CA ILE A 80 0.11 13.56 31.29
C ILE A 80 1.32 13.68 30.36
N LEU A 81 2.47 14.07 30.87
CA LEU A 81 3.71 14.22 30.09
C LEU A 81 4.13 12.90 29.46
N ASN A 82 4.10 11.81 30.20
CA ASN A 82 4.43 10.48 29.67
C ASN A 82 3.48 10.05 28.56
N GLN A 83 2.18 10.30 28.69
CA GLN A 83 1.22 9.99 27.62
C GLN A 83 1.42 10.87 26.39
N ALA A 84 1.60 12.18 26.58
CA ALA A 84 1.90 13.11 25.50
C ALA A 84 3.17 12.70 24.72
N GLU A 85 4.24 12.36 25.45
CA GLU A 85 5.47 11.86 24.80
C GLU A 85 5.26 10.58 24.00
N ARG A 86 4.46 9.64 24.50
CA ARG A 86 4.11 8.40 23.78
C ARG A 86 3.37 8.72 22.49
N LEU A 87 2.37 9.60 22.55
CA LEU A 87 1.58 10.00 21.38
C LEU A 87 2.44 10.75 20.35
N ILE A 88 3.34 11.62 20.78
CA ILE A 88 4.29 12.31 19.89
C ILE A 88 5.25 11.31 19.22
N LYS A 89 5.73 10.31 19.96
CA LYS A 89 6.55 9.22 19.40
C LYS A 89 5.75 8.41 18.36
N GLU A 90 4.48 8.12 18.66
CA GLU A 90 3.58 7.44 17.74
C GLU A 90 3.38 8.25 16.44
N GLN A 91 3.09 9.54 16.53
CA GLN A 91 2.98 10.41 15.35
C GLN A 91 4.24 10.36 14.48
N LYS A 92 5.43 10.43 15.10
CA LYS A 92 6.70 10.32 14.36
C LYS A 92 6.85 8.98 13.63
N LEU A 93 6.44 7.88 14.27
CA LEU A 93 6.49 6.55 13.66
C LEU A 93 5.50 6.43 12.49
N ILE A 94 4.28 6.95 12.65
CA ILE A 94 3.29 7.00 11.56
C ILE A 94 3.84 7.76 10.36
N ARG A 95 4.36 8.98 10.56
CA ARG A 95 4.95 9.79 9.48
C ARG A 95 6.11 9.09 8.79
N LYS A 96 6.99 8.44 9.55
CA LYS A 96 8.10 7.65 9.00
C LYS A 96 7.60 6.51 8.12
N LYS A 97 6.53 5.81 8.54
CA LYS A 97 5.95 4.71 7.78
C LYS A 97 5.28 5.21 6.50
N GLN A 98 4.49 6.27 6.57
CA GLN A 98 3.89 6.93 5.40
C GLN A 98 4.95 7.34 4.37
N PHE A 99 6.04 7.96 4.82
CA PHE A 99 7.13 8.37 3.94
C PHE A 99 7.81 7.17 3.25
N LYS A 100 8.05 6.08 3.99
CA LYS A 100 8.59 4.83 3.43
C LYS A 100 7.67 4.25 2.37
N ASN A 101 6.36 4.20 2.64
CA ASN A 101 5.37 3.70 1.69
C ASN A 101 5.31 4.57 0.42
N LYS A 102 5.36 5.91 0.55
CA LYS A 102 5.42 6.82 -0.61
C LYS A 102 6.66 6.62 -1.47
N ILE A 103 7.83 6.41 -0.87
CA ILE A 103 9.05 6.08 -1.62
C ILE A 103 8.87 4.79 -2.40
N GLN A 104 8.32 3.76 -1.76
CA GLN A 104 8.11 2.46 -2.39
C GLN A 104 7.11 2.54 -3.55
N ILE A 105 6.03 3.31 -3.42
CA ILE A 105 5.08 3.59 -4.51
C ILE A 105 5.82 4.23 -5.69
N ASN A 106 6.58 5.30 -5.45
CA ASN A 106 7.32 6.00 -6.49
C ASN A 106 8.32 5.09 -7.23
N GLU A 107 8.96 4.17 -6.53
CA GLU A 107 9.84 3.16 -7.14
C GLU A 107 9.07 2.18 -8.04
N LEU A 108 7.94 1.64 -7.55
CA LEU A 108 7.10 0.73 -8.31
C LEU A 108 6.51 1.42 -9.55
N GLU A 109 6.08 2.66 -9.43
CA GLU A 109 5.58 3.45 -10.56
C GLU A 109 6.66 3.68 -11.62
N ARG A 110 7.87 4.08 -11.21
CA ARG A 110 9.01 4.24 -12.12
C ARG A 110 9.30 2.95 -12.90
N ASN A 111 9.32 1.83 -12.21
CA ASN A 111 9.55 0.52 -12.84
C ASN A 111 8.45 0.14 -13.84
N ASN A 112 7.24 0.66 -13.63
CA ASN A 112 6.08 0.35 -14.46
C ASN A 112 5.87 1.31 -15.64
N ILE A 113 6.56 2.45 -15.70
CA ILE A 113 6.30 3.51 -16.69
C ILE A 113 6.33 2.96 -18.13
N LYS A 114 7.36 2.24 -18.52
CA LYS A 114 7.51 1.74 -19.88
C LYS A 114 6.37 0.81 -20.28
N LEU A 115 6.03 -0.15 -19.40
CA LEU A 115 4.94 -1.09 -19.65
C LEU A 115 3.58 -0.38 -19.63
N ARG A 116 3.36 0.59 -18.77
CA ARG A 116 2.14 1.40 -18.73
C ARG A 116 1.91 2.13 -20.06
N VAL A 117 2.97 2.75 -20.62
CA VAL A 117 2.89 3.41 -21.92
C VAL A 117 2.63 2.41 -23.04
N ALA A 118 3.34 1.28 -23.05
CA ALA A 118 3.13 0.24 -24.06
C ALA A 118 1.70 -0.34 -24.02
N ILE A 119 1.15 -0.59 -22.82
CA ILE A 119 -0.22 -1.09 -22.66
C ILE A 119 -1.25 -0.01 -23.06
N ALA A 120 -0.98 1.27 -22.79
CA ALA A 120 -1.87 2.35 -23.17
C ALA A 120 -2.05 2.47 -24.70
N MET A 121 -1.03 2.08 -25.48
CA MET A 121 -1.05 2.08 -26.95
C MET A 121 -1.80 0.88 -27.57
N LEU A 122 -2.24 -0.08 -26.76
CA LEU A 122 -3.00 -1.24 -27.23
C LEU A 122 -4.47 -0.88 -27.50
N GLU A 123 -5.12 -1.65 -28.36
CA GLU A 123 -6.56 -1.57 -28.59
C GLU A 123 -7.34 -2.09 -27.38
N GLU A 124 -8.61 -1.70 -27.25
CA GLU A 124 -9.42 -2.05 -26.07
C GLU A 124 -9.57 -3.57 -25.85
N ASP A 125 -9.74 -4.35 -26.91
CA ASP A 125 -9.85 -5.81 -26.79
C ASP A 125 -8.49 -6.45 -26.43
N GLU A 126 -7.39 -5.86 -26.89
CA GLU A 126 -6.04 -6.26 -26.51
C GLU A 126 -5.78 -5.97 -25.02
N LYS A 127 -6.21 -4.79 -24.52
CA LYS A 127 -6.13 -4.43 -23.10
C LYS A 127 -6.94 -5.38 -22.22
N LYS A 128 -8.17 -5.73 -22.66
CA LYS A 128 -9.02 -6.70 -21.94
C LYS A 128 -8.31 -8.06 -21.81
N LEU A 129 -7.73 -8.57 -22.91
CA LEU A 129 -6.99 -9.84 -22.89
C LEU A 129 -5.82 -9.79 -21.90
N ILE A 130 -5.00 -8.72 -21.96
CA ILE A 130 -3.88 -8.52 -21.04
C ILE A 130 -4.37 -8.48 -19.58
N TYR A 131 -5.42 -7.73 -19.30
CA TYR A 131 -6.01 -7.63 -17.97
C TYR A 131 -6.51 -8.99 -17.46
N PHE A 132 -7.28 -9.72 -18.24
CA PHE A 132 -7.78 -11.03 -17.83
C PHE A 132 -6.65 -12.05 -17.64
N LYS A 133 -5.64 -12.05 -18.51
CA LYS A 133 -4.54 -13.02 -18.44
C LYS A 133 -3.58 -12.74 -17.29
N TYR A 134 -3.12 -11.48 -17.15
CA TYR A 134 -2.00 -11.16 -16.25
C TYR A 134 -2.45 -10.56 -14.91
N HIS A 135 -3.60 -9.91 -14.87
CA HIS A 135 -4.17 -9.41 -13.62
C HIS A 135 -5.09 -10.43 -12.95
N LYS A 136 -6.11 -10.90 -13.67
CA LYS A 136 -7.04 -11.91 -13.15
C LYS A 136 -6.51 -13.34 -13.18
N LYS A 137 -5.40 -13.59 -13.89
CA LYS A 137 -4.75 -14.91 -14.05
C LYS A 137 -5.68 -16.00 -14.62
N LEU A 138 -6.62 -15.61 -15.49
CA LEU A 138 -7.55 -16.54 -16.12
C LEU A 138 -6.86 -17.45 -17.13
N THR A 139 -7.48 -18.60 -17.42
CA THR A 139 -7.05 -19.49 -18.50
C THR A 139 -7.42 -18.89 -19.87
N ILE A 140 -6.75 -19.35 -20.94
CA ILE A 140 -7.04 -18.83 -22.28
C ILE A 140 -8.47 -19.19 -22.73
N GLU A 141 -8.96 -20.34 -22.29
CA GLU A 141 -10.34 -20.82 -22.56
C GLU A 141 -11.35 -19.86 -21.94
N ALA A 142 -11.20 -19.52 -20.65
CA ALA A 142 -12.08 -18.56 -19.96
C ALA A 142 -12.00 -17.16 -20.56
N ILE A 143 -10.80 -16.73 -21.00
CA ILE A 143 -10.65 -15.44 -21.68
C ILE A 143 -11.35 -15.45 -23.04
N ALA A 144 -11.25 -16.55 -23.81
CA ALA A 144 -11.90 -16.69 -25.10
C ALA A 144 -13.42 -16.56 -24.99
N GLU A 145 -14.03 -17.11 -23.94
CA GLU A 145 -15.45 -16.96 -23.62
C GLU A 145 -15.81 -15.50 -23.28
N GLU A 146 -15.03 -14.86 -22.41
CA GLU A 146 -15.27 -13.48 -21.96
C GLU A 146 -15.17 -12.44 -23.10
N ILE A 147 -14.29 -12.65 -24.07
CA ILE A 147 -14.11 -11.73 -25.20
C ILE A 147 -14.81 -12.18 -26.48
N ASN A 148 -15.61 -13.26 -26.41
CA ASN A 148 -16.36 -13.85 -27.55
C ASN A 148 -15.48 -14.19 -28.75
N LEU A 149 -14.29 -14.75 -28.50
CA LEU A 149 -13.36 -15.21 -29.55
C LEU A 149 -13.13 -16.71 -29.46
N SER A 150 -12.70 -17.32 -30.61
CA SER A 150 -12.25 -18.69 -30.55
C SER A 150 -10.94 -18.83 -29.77
N ILE A 151 -10.73 -19.95 -29.09
CA ILE A 151 -9.51 -20.25 -28.31
C ILE A 151 -8.26 -20.04 -29.18
N ARG A 152 -8.30 -20.53 -30.46
CA ARG A 152 -7.20 -20.37 -31.41
C ARG A 152 -6.92 -18.91 -31.74
N THR A 153 -7.96 -18.09 -31.89
CA THR A 153 -7.82 -16.64 -32.14
C THR A 153 -7.22 -15.94 -30.92
N THR A 154 -7.65 -16.31 -29.72
CA THR A 154 -7.15 -15.75 -28.47
C THR A 154 -5.65 -16.06 -28.28
N TYR A 155 -5.20 -17.27 -28.56
CA TYR A 155 -3.76 -17.60 -28.57
C TYR A 155 -2.96 -16.75 -29.58
N ARG A 156 -3.49 -16.57 -30.80
CA ARG A 156 -2.85 -15.74 -31.84
C ARG A 156 -2.79 -14.28 -31.38
N LEU A 157 -3.88 -13.76 -30.88
CA LEU A 157 -3.98 -12.37 -30.39
C LEU A 157 -2.98 -12.12 -29.22
N ARG A 158 -2.94 -13.02 -28.23
CA ARG A 158 -1.96 -12.96 -27.14
C ARG A 158 -0.53 -12.86 -27.66
N LYS A 159 -0.18 -13.69 -28.65
CA LYS A 159 1.16 -13.67 -29.26
C LYS A 159 1.44 -12.32 -29.93
N GLN A 160 0.51 -11.80 -30.71
CA GLN A 160 0.63 -10.51 -31.39
C GLN A 160 0.81 -9.35 -30.39
N ILE A 161 0.04 -9.36 -29.29
CA ILE A 161 0.15 -8.34 -28.26
C ILE A 161 1.53 -8.35 -27.62
N ILE A 162 2.03 -9.53 -27.25
CA ILE A 162 3.37 -9.63 -26.64
C ILE A 162 4.44 -9.15 -27.62
N GLU A 163 4.31 -9.47 -28.90
CA GLU A 163 5.21 -8.96 -29.96
C GLU A 163 5.16 -7.43 -30.09
N LYS A 164 3.97 -6.82 -29.98
CA LYS A 164 3.82 -5.36 -29.98
C LYS A 164 4.53 -4.74 -28.75
N ILE A 165 4.28 -5.30 -27.57
CA ILE A 165 4.88 -4.81 -26.32
C ILE A 165 6.40 -4.94 -26.35
N MET A 166 6.93 -6.06 -26.85
CA MET A 166 8.39 -6.27 -26.94
C MET A 166 9.09 -5.21 -27.78
N LYS A 167 8.44 -4.69 -28.81
CA LYS A 167 9.00 -3.63 -29.66
C LYS A 167 9.03 -2.27 -28.98
N LEU A 168 8.25 -2.07 -27.92
CA LEU A 168 8.06 -0.80 -27.23
C LEU A 168 8.83 -0.71 -25.89
N VAL A 169 9.30 -1.83 -25.31
CA VAL A 169 9.89 -1.94 -23.97
C VAL A 169 11.31 -2.49 -24.01
#